data_9487faa310a60d216b27b4c8c3328d85
#
_entry.id   9487faa310a60d216b27b4c8c3328d85
#
_cell.length_a   1.000
_cell.length_b   1.000
_cell.length_c   1.000
_cell.angle_alpha   90.00
_cell.angle_beta   90.00
_cell.angle_gamma   90.00
#
_symmetry.space_group_name_H-M   'P 1'
#
loop_
_entity.id
_entity.type
_entity.pdbx_description
1 polymer ?
#
loop_
_entity_poly.entity_id
_entity_poly.type
_entity_poly.pdbx_seq_one_letter_code
_entity_poly.pdbx_strand_id
1 'polypeptide(L)'
;MGNVLDVPHPTEHSTAARALGADEAADLAETLKALASPARLRLLTDLLATERTVESLAAAAELSLSATSHHLRILRSLRLVRGRRDGRHIYYALHDHHMADLLAAIRHHQEHVHPPAALDLPSASAEAVA
;
A
#
# COMPACT_ATOMS: atom_id res chain seq x y z
N MET A 1 -0.53 -23.94 45.98
CA MET A 1 0.44 -24.19 44.94
C MET A 1 -0.18 -24.22 43.53
N GLY A 2 -1.04 -23.31 43.25
CA GLY A 2 -1.58 -23.21 41.94
C GLY A 2 -0.61 -22.55 41.01
N ASN A 3 0.21 -23.31 40.38
CA ASN A 3 0.89 -22.80 39.24
C ASN A 3 -0.12 -22.68 38.13
N VAL A 4 -0.75 -21.54 38.08
CA VAL A 4 -1.47 -21.19 36.91
C VAL A 4 -0.40 -21.05 35.84
N LEU A 5 -0.25 -22.07 35.09
CA LEU A 5 0.48 -21.98 33.85
C LEU A 5 -0.21 -20.92 33.04
N ASP A 6 0.43 -19.81 33.00
CA ASP A 6 0.12 -18.79 32.03
C ASP A 6 0.35 -19.43 30.67
N VAL A 7 -0.67 -20.14 30.20
CA VAL A 7 -0.67 -20.62 28.83
C VAL A 7 -0.83 -19.37 27.99
N PRO A 8 0.20 -18.97 27.25
CA PRO A 8 0.04 -17.86 26.33
C PRO A 8 -1.11 -18.21 25.42
N HIS A 9 -2.15 -17.41 25.46
CA HIS A 9 -3.22 -17.53 24.50
C HIS A 9 -2.57 -17.54 23.12
N PRO A 10 -3.01 -18.41 22.21
CA PRO A 10 -2.55 -18.31 20.84
C PRO A 10 -2.90 -16.90 20.36
N THR A 11 -1.94 -16.04 20.48
CA THR A 11 -2.05 -14.69 19.95
C THR A 11 -2.20 -14.79 18.45
N GLU A 12 -2.82 -13.82 17.89
CA GLU A 12 -3.11 -13.70 16.44
C GLU A 12 -1.90 -13.99 15.54
N HIS A 13 -0.71 -14.01 16.08
CA HIS A 13 0.52 -14.37 15.40
C HIS A 13 0.63 -15.84 14.97
N SER A 14 -0.19 -16.71 15.56
CA SER A 14 -0.20 -18.13 15.21
C SER A 14 -0.69 -18.38 13.80
N THR A 15 -1.56 -17.51 13.28
CA THR A 15 -2.09 -17.63 11.93
C THR A 15 -1.05 -17.26 10.86
N ALA A 16 -0.18 -16.28 11.16
CA ALA A 16 0.86 -15.84 10.24
C ALA A 16 2.00 -16.87 10.07
N ALA A 17 2.20 -17.72 11.06
CA ALA A 17 3.26 -18.76 11.03
C ALA A 17 2.83 -20.04 10.31
N ARG A 18 1.55 -20.14 9.95
CA ARG A 18 1.00 -21.34 9.29
C ARG A 18 1.21 -21.25 7.77
N ALA A 19 1.61 -22.35 7.17
CA ALA A 19 1.69 -22.42 5.71
C ALA A 19 0.31 -22.25 5.08
N LEU A 20 0.26 -21.60 3.93
CA LEU A 20 -0.97 -21.38 3.20
C LEU A 20 -1.48 -22.66 2.54
N GLY A 21 -2.78 -22.91 2.63
CA GLY A 21 -3.44 -23.90 1.79
C GLY A 21 -3.56 -23.40 0.34
N ALA A 22 -3.93 -24.29 -0.57
CA ALA A 22 -4.00 -23.96 -2.00
C ALA A 22 -4.99 -22.83 -2.31
N ASP A 23 -6.18 -22.85 -1.69
CA ASP A 23 -7.19 -21.82 -1.92
C ASP A 23 -6.80 -20.48 -1.31
N GLU A 24 -6.24 -20.50 -0.11
CA GLU A 24 -5.70 -19.30 0.52
C GLU A 24 -4.59 -18.66 -0.31
N ALA A 25 -3.70 -19.47 -0.85
CA ALA A 25 -2.62 -19.01 -1.71
C ALA A 25 -3.14 -18.37 -2.99
N ALA A 26 -4.17 -18.97 -3.60
CA ALA A 26 -4.81 -18.44 -4.80
C ALA A 26 -5.47 -17.08 -4.53
N ASP A 27 -6.20 -16.94 -3.43
CA ASP A 27 -6.86 -15.69 -3.04
C ASP A 27 -5.85 -14.59 -2.74
N LEU A 28 -4.80 -14.92 -2.01
CA LEU A 28 -3.73 -13.96 -1.70
C LEU A 28 -3.00 -13.53 -2.97
N ALA A 29 -2.77 -14.46 -3.89
CA ALA A 29 -2.14 -14.16 -5.17
C ALA A 29 -2.96 -13.17 -6.00
N GLU A 30 -4.30 -13.27 -6.01
CA GLU A 30 -5.17 -12.32 -6.70
C GLU A 30 -5.01 -10.91 -6.12
N THR A 31 -4.96 -10.79 -4.80
CA THR A 31 -4.70 -9.49 -4.15
C THR A 31 -3.33 -8.94 -4.53
N LEU A 32 -2.30 -9.76 -4.49
CA LEU A 32 -0.95 -9.34 -4.85
C LEU A 32 -0.83 -8.97 -6.33
N LYS A 33 -1.53 -9.64 -7.23
CA LYS A 33 -1.59 -9.26 -8.64
C LYS A 33 -2.18 -7.86 -8.83
N ALA A 34 -3.20 -7.52 -8.07
CA ALA A 34 -3.78 -6.17 -8.11
C ALA A 34 -2.78 -5.11 -7.65
N LEU A 35 -1.94 -5.44 -6.68
CA LEU A 35 -0.89 -4.55 -6.20
C LEU A 35 0.31 -4.49 -7.14
N ALA A 36 0.53 -5.50 -7.97
CA ALA A 36 1.67 -5.58 -8.88
C ALA A 36 1.45 -4.74 -10.16
N SER A 37 1.10 -3.49 -9.98
CA SER A 37 0.83 -2.52 -11.03
C SER A 37 1.41 -1.16 -10.62
N PRO A 38 2.32 -0.58 -11.40
CA PRO A 38 2.87 0.74 -11.08
C PRO A 38 1.78 1.80 -10.91
N ALA A 39 0.78 1.81 -11.80
CA ALA A 39 -0.32 2.75 -11.72
C ALA A 39 -1.12 2.61 -10.42
N ARG A 40 -1.48 1.38 -10.05
CA ARG A 40 -2.24 1.11 -8.83
C ARG A 40 -1.44 1.42 -7.58
N LEU A 41 -0.16 1.14 -7.56
CA LEU A 41 0.72 1.50 -6.45
C LEU A 41 0.80 3.01 -6.27
N ARG A 42 0.86 3.77 -7.36
CA ARG A 42 0.83 5.22 -7.30
C ARG A 42 -0.49 5.74 -6.72
N LEU A 43 -1.61 5.20 -7.18
CA LEU A 43 -2.92 5.56 -6.63
C LEU A 43 -3.04 5.24 -5.14
N LEU A 44 -2.60 4.06 -4.73
CA LEU A 44 -2.65 3.65 -3.33
C LEU A 44 -1.77 4.53 -2.44
N THR A 45 -0.57 4.86 -2.89
CA THR A 45 0.34 5.71 -2.12
C THR A 45 -0.15 7.16 -2.04
N ASP A 46 -0.84 7.65 -3.07
CA ASP A 46 -1.49 8.96 -3.02
C ASP A 46 -2.60 9.03 -1.96
N LEU A 47 -3.18 7.89 -1.59
CA LEU A 47 -4.22 7.81 -0.57
C LEU A 47 -3.68 7.66 0.86
N LEU A 48 -2.37 7.54 1.04
CA LEU A 48 -1.78 7.36 2.38
C LEU A 48 -2.06 8.54 3.32
N ALA A 49 -2.04 9.76 2.78
CA ALA A 49 -2.17 10.96 3.60
C ALA A 49 -3.62 11.35 3.86
N THR A 50 -4.51 11.16 2.87
CA THR A 50 -5.89 11.60 2.96
C THR A 50 -6.73 10.97 1.86
N GLU A 51 -8.04 10.98 2.05
CA GLU A 51 -8.97 10.61 0.98
C GLU A 51 -8.91 11.61 -0.17
N ARG A 52 -9.16 11.14 -1.38
CA ARG A 52 -9.10 11.94 -2.60
C ARG A 52 -10.22 11.59 -3.56
N THR A 53 -10.60 12.53 -4.39
CA THR A 53 -11.52 12.30 -5.49
C THR A 53 -10.84 11.58 -6.65
N VAL A 54 -11.62 10.98 -7.53
CA VAL A 54 -11.12 10.35 -8.77
C VAL A 54 -10.32 11.35 -9.59
N GLU A 55 -10.82 12.56 -9.73
CA GLU A 55 -10.19 13.63 -10.49
C GLU A 55 -8.82 14.00 -9.92
N SER A 56 -8.74 14.13 -8.61
CA SER A 56 -7.47 14.41 -7.91
C SER A 56 -6.47 13.29 -8.10
N LEU A 57 -6.92 12.04 -7.98
CA LEU A 57 -6.07 10.86 -8.16
C LEU A 57 -5.57 10.75 -9.61
N ALA A 58 -6.45 10.97 -10.58
CA ALA A 58 -6.09 10.93 -11.99
C ALA A 58 -5.01 11.97 -12.32
N ALA A 59 -5.18 13.18 -11.84
CA ALA A 59 -4.21 14.25 -12.04
C ALA A 59 -2.86 13.92 -11.41
N ALA A 60 -2.86 13.45 -10.16
CA ALA A 60 -1.63 13.11 -9.45
C ALA A 60 -0.88 11.94 -10.09
N ALA A 61 -1.59 10.95 -10.60
CA ALA A 61 -1.02 9.78 -11.26
C ALA A 61 -0.75 9.97 -12.76
N GLU A 62 -1.15 11.12 -13.31
CA GLU A 62 -1.06 11.41 -14.75
C GLU A 62 -1.78 10.36 -15.60
N LEU A 63 -2.96 9.97 -15.14
CA LEU A 63 -3.82 8.99 -15.80
C LEU A 63 -5.11 9.67 -16.27
N SER A 64 -5.76 9.07 -17.27
CA SER A 64 -7.10 9.48 -17.65
C SER A 64 -8.10 9.17 -16.54
N LEU A 65 -9.21 9.87 -16.50
CA LEU A 65 -10.30 9.56 -15.57
C LEU A 65 -10.83 8.14 -15.78
N SER A 66 -10.92 7.71 -17.02
CA SER A 66 -11.38 6.36 -17.36
C SER A 66 -10.44 5.29 -16.81
N ALA A 67 -9.13 5.43 -17.00
CA ALA A 67 -8.14 4.50 -16.49
C ALA A 67 -8.13 4.49 -14.96
N THR A 68 -8.19 5.67 -14.34
CA THR A 68 -8.21 5.80 -12.88
C THR A 68 -9.45 5.12 -12.29
N SER A 69 -10.62 5.37 -12.86
CA SER A 69 -11.87 4.74 -12.43
C SER A 69 -11.81 3.22 -12.57
N HIS A 70 -11.20 2.72 -13.63
CA HIS A 70 -11.01 1.28 -13.84
C HIS A 70 -10.11 0.67 -12.76
N HIS A 71 -8.98 1.28 -12.49
CA HIS A 71 -8.08 0.82 -11.43
C HIS A 71 -8.74 0.86 -10.04
N LEU A 72 -9.45 1.94 -9.73
CA LEU A 72 -10.14 2.08 -8.45
C LEU A 72 -11.24 1.04 -8.28
N ARG A 73 -11.94 0.68 -9.37
CA ARG A 73 -12.95 -0.38 -9.33
C ARG A 73 -12.34 -1.73 -8.98
N ILE A 74 -11.19 -2.07 -9.56
CA ILE A 74 -10.47 -3.31 -9.24
C ILE A 74 -10.03 -3.29 -7.77
N LEU A 75 -9.41 -2.21 -7.32
CA LEU A 75 -8.95 -2.07 -5.94
C LEU A 75 -10.11 -2.14 -4.94
N ARG A 76 -11.25 -1.56 -5.28
CA ARG A 76 -12.44 -1.60 -4.44
C ARG A 76 -13.04 -3.00 -4.36
N SER A 77 -13.07 -3.74 -5.47
CA SER A 77 -13.60 -5.12 -5.49
C SER A 77 -12.80 -6.05 -4.59
N LEU A 78 -11.52 -5.79 -4.41
CA LEU A 78 -10.63 -6.54 -3.53
C LEU A 78 -10.53 -5.93 -2.12
N ARG A 79 -11.32 -4.93 -1.83
CA ARG A 79 -11.36 -4.22 -0.54
C ARG A 79 -10.02 -3.61 -0.13
N LEU A 80 -9.28 -3.14 -1.10
CA LEU A 80 -8.02 -2.42 -0.87
C LEU A 80 -8.26 -0.93 -0.69
N VAL A 81 -9.33 -0.43 -1.32
CA VAL A 81 -9.83 0.93 -1.15
C VAL A 81 -11.32 0.91 -0.88
N ARG A 82 -11.83 1.98 -0.31
CA ARG A 82 -13.25 2.23 -0.11
C ARG A 82 -13.64 3.55 -0.77
N GLY A 83 -14.87 3.63 -1.25
CA GLY A 83 -15.41 4.86 -1.83
C GLY A 83 -16.53 5.43 -0.95
N ARG A 84 -16.56 6.74 -0.85
CA ARG A 84 -17.60 7.48 -0.14
C ARG A 84 -18.16 8.56 -1.06
N ARG A 85 -19.47 8.54 -1.27
CA ARG A 85 -20.13 9.58 -2.07
C ARG A 85 -20.44 10.79 -1.19
N ASP A 86 -20.10 11.96 -1.68
CA ASP A 86 -20.46 13.24 -1.10
C ASP A 86 -20.90 14.19 -2.24
N GLY A 87 -22.22 14.34 -2.37
CA GLY A 87 -22.80 15.12 -3.44
C GLY A 87 -22.46 14.53 -4.82
N ARG A 88 -21.76 15.31 -5.63
CA ARG A 88 -21.34 14.93 -6.99
C ARG A 88 -20.01 14.20 -7.04
N HIS A 89 -19.31 14.13 -5.91
CA HIS A 89 -17.98 13.57 -5.83
C HIS A 89 -17.97 12.23 -5.12
N ILE A 90 -17.07 11.37 -5.56
CA ILE A 90 -16.74 10.15 -4.85
C ILE A 90 -15.32 10.34 -4.32
N TYR A 91 -15.18 10.21 -3.00
CA TYR A 91 -13.90 10.22 -2.32
C TYR A 91 -13.44 8.80 -2.08
N TYR A 92 -12.21 8.51 -2.43
CA TYR A 92 -11.57 7.24 -2.18
C TYR A 92 -10.57 7.35 -1.04
N ALA A 93 -10.47 6.30 -0.27
CA ALA A 93 -9.51 6.15 0.82
C ALA A 93 -9.00 4.72 0.84
N LEU A 94 -7.86 4.49 1.48
CA LEU A 94 -7.44 3.13 1.78
C LEU A 94 -8.51 2.45 2.63
N HIS A 95 -8.70 1.16 2.41
CA HIS A 95 -9.77 0.41 3.10
C HIS A 95 -9.62 0.50 4.62
N ASP A 96 -8.41 0.32 5.12
CA ASP A 96 -8.07 0.43 6.54
C ASP A 96 -6.56 0.71 6.71
N HIS A 97 -6.13 0.84 7.97
CA HIS A 97 -4.73 1.11 8.30
C HIS A 97 -3.79 -0.06 7.94
N HIS A 98 -4.30 -1.28 7.82
CA HIS A 98 -3.47 -2.42 7.41
C HIS A 98 -2.90 -2.22 6.01
N MET A 99 -3.65 -1.58 5.13
CA MET A 99 -3.15 -1.24 3.79
C MET A 99 -2.01 -0.24 3.84
N ALA A 100 -2.13 0.78 4.69
CA ALA A 100 -1.05 1.74 4.90
C ALA A 100 0.21 1.07 5.44
N ASP A 101 0.05 0.19 6.42
CA ASP A 101 1.15 -0.56 7.02
C ASP A 101 1.84 -1.47 6.01
N LEU A 102 1.05 -2.17 5.17
CA LEU A 102 1.57 -3.04 4.12
C LEU A 102 2.39 -2.25 3.10
N LEU A 103 1.87 -1.14 2.61
CA LEU A 103 2.55 -0.29 1.64
C LEU A 103 3.85 0.27 2.22
N ALA A 104 3.81 0.70 3.47
CA ALA A 104 5.01 1.19 4.17
C ALA A 104 6.06 0.09 4.33
N ALA A 105 5.63 -1.12 4.69
CA ALA A 105 6.53 -2.26 4.87
C ALA A 105 7.21 -2.67 3.55
N ILE A 106 6.45 -2.75 2.47
CA ILE A 106 6.98 -3.09 1.14
C ILE A 106 7.96 -2.01 0.68
N ARG A 107 7.59 -0.75 0.83
CA ARG A 107 8.43 0.38 0.44
C ARG A 107 9.74 0.40 1.22
N HIS A 108 9.65 0.19 2.54
CA HIS A 108 10.82 0.13 3.41
C HIS A 108 11.75 -1.01 3.01
N HIS A 109 11.20 -2.20 2.73
CA HIS A 109 11.97 -3.34 2.26
C HIS A 109 12.69 -3.02 0.95
N GLN A 110 11.97 -2.41 0.01
CA GLN A 110 12.51 -2.06 -1.29
C GLN A 110 13.67 -1.06 -1.19
N GLU A 111 13.53 -0.06 -0.34
CA GLU A 111 14.58 0.92 -0.08
C GLU A 111 15.83 0.29 0.56
N HIS A 112 15.64 -0.77 1.33
CA HIS A 112 16.73 -1.49 1.99
C HIS A 112 17.51 -2.37 1.01
N VAL A 113 16.81 -3.00 0.08
CA VAL A 113 17.38 -3.90 -0.93
C VAL A 113 17.92 -3.12 -2.13
N HIS A 114 17.22 -2.08 -2.50
CA HIS A 114 17.56 -1.20 -3.61
C HIS A 114 17.56 0.25 -3.13
N PRO A 115 18.62 0.68 -2.42
CA PRO A 115 18.66 2.06 -1.97
C PRO A 115 18.54 2.98 -3.18
N PRO A 116 17.78 4.09 -3.05
CA PRO A 116 17.71 5.07 -4.11
C PRO A 116 19.13 5.50 -4.45
N ALA A 117 19.42 5.64 -5.74
CA ALA A 117 20.70 6.15 -6.18
C ALA A 117 20.96 7.43 -5.37
N ALA A 118 22.12 7.49 -4.73
CA ALA A 118 22.50 8.67 -3.99
C ALA A 118 22.29 9.85 -4.95
N LEU A 119 21.41 10.76 -4.54
CA LEU A 119 21.28 12.01 -5.25
C LEU A 119 22.71 12.52 -5.39
N ASP A 120 23.15 12.72 -6.60
CA ASP A 120 24.40 13.43 -6.86
C ASP A 120 24.22 14.84 -6.31
N LEU A 121 24.36 14.92 -4.99
CA LEU A 121 24.58 16.21 -4.38
C LEU A 121 25.91 16.67 -4.97
N PRO A 122 25.92 17.81 -5.62
CA PRO A 122 27.19 18.36 -6.08
C PRO A 122 28.11 18.36 -4.87
N SER A 123 29.21 17.65 -4.99
CA SER A 123 30.16 17.51 -3.91
C SER A 123 30.53 18.92 -3.45
N ALA A 124 30.28 19.18 -2.19
CA ALA A 124 30.64 20.48 -1.60
C ALA A 124 32.14 20.79 -1.70
N SER A 125 32.91 19.85 -2.18
CA SER A 125 34.33 20.01 -2.41
C SER A 125 34.68 20.82 -3.65
N ALA A 126 33.72 21.11 -4.52
CA ALA A 126 34.00 21.94 -5.70
C ALA A 126 34.02 23.44 -5.39
N GLU A 127 33.55 23.84 -4.22
CA GLU A 127 33.49 25.25 -3.83
C GLU A 127 34.61 25.70 -2.89
N ALA A 128 35.49 24.81 -2.53
CA ALA A 128 36.55 25.15 -1.58
C ALA A 128 37.78 25.76 -2.24
N VAL A 129 37.71 26.08 -3.50
CA VAL A 129 38.84 26.75 -4.17
C VAL A 129 38.47 28.18 -4.41
N ALA A 130 38.77 28.98 -3.47
CA ALA A 130 38.90 30.43 -3.66
C ALA A 130 40.37 30.77 -3.65
#